data_cae52db932fc970cbc575fb397a08dad
#
_entry.id   cae52db932fc970cbc575fb397a08dad
#
_cell.length_a   1.000
_cell.length_b   1.000
_cell.length_c   1.000
_cell.angle_alpha   90.00
_cell.angle_beta   90.00
_cell.angle_gamma   90.00
#
_symmetry.space_group_name_H-M   'P 1'
#
loop_
_entity.id
_entity.type
_entity.pdbx_description
1 polymer ?
#
loop_
_entity_poly.entity_id
_entity_poly.type
_entity_poly.pdbx_seq_one_letter_code
_entity_poly.pdbx_strand_id
1 'polypeptide(L)'
;MCENKIKIGLVTERRWLADAATRKGIFQPLYAVENKDHIVKYIKENFADENTEFCDLEWLNDEGLLHENDDVERVVEYLKNERVDAIFLINCNFGNEDAAGRVARLMGLPVLLWGPRDNSFTPDGIRFTDCQCGLFAI
;
A
#
# COMPACT_ATOMS: atom_id res chain seq x y z
N MET A 1 -3.54 17.78 29.19
CA MET A 1 -4.12 17.90 27.85
C MET A 1 -3.88 16.55 27.16
N CYS A 2 -4.90 15.90 26.65
CA CYS A 2 -4.66 14.76 25.77
C CYS A 2 -4.04 15.35 24.49
N GLU A 3 -2.75 15.12 24.30
CA GLU A 3 -2.15 15.33 23.00
C GLU A 3 -2.83 14.37 22.03
N ASN A 4 -3.54 14.91 21.04
CA ASN A 4 -4.18 14.11 20.03
C ASN A 4 -3.08 13.47 19.19
N LYS A 5 -2.91 12.16 19.32
CA LYS A 5 -2.07 11.40 18.40
C LYS A 5 -2.59 11.54 16.97
N ILE A 6 -1.69 11.76 16.06
CA ILE A 6 -1.98 11.68 14.62
C ILE A 6 -1.97 10.21 14.22
N LYS A 7 -3.03 9.75 13.60
CA LYS A 7 -3.14 8.38 13.12
C LYS A 7 -3.09 8.33 11.60
N ILE A 8 -2.18 7.55 11.06
CA ILE A 8 -1.96 7.42 9.61
C ILE A 8 -2.31 6.00 9.17
N GLY A 9 -3.21 5.90 8.19
CA GLY A 9 -3.54 4.63 7.54
C GLY A 9 -2.52 4.28 6.47
N LEU A 10 -1.80 3.16 6.63
CA LEU A 10 -0.92 2.62 5.61
C LEU A 10 -1.75 1.77 4.64
N VAL A 11 -2.05 2.33 3.49
CA VAL A 11 -2.78 1.64 2.42
C VAL A 11 -1.77 1.07 1.43
N THR A 12 -1.36 -0.15 1.68
CA THR A 12 -0.46 -0.92 0.82
C THR A 12 -1.26 -1.60 -0.28
N GLU A 13 -0.81 -1.49 -1.52
CA GLU A 13 -1.55 -1.99 -2.65
C GLU A 13 -0.65 -2.60 -3.73
N ARG A 14 -1.22 -3.45 -4.57
CA ARG A 14 -0.58 -4.07 -5.72
C ARG A 14 -1.52 -4.24 -6.91
N ARG A 15 -0.95 -4.40 -8.09
CA ARG A 15 -1.70 -4.85 -9.26
C ARG A 15 -2.12 -6.30 -9.08
N TRP A 16 -3.39 -6.57 -9.31
CA TRP A 16 -3.91 -7.92 -9.42
C TRP A 16 -4.13 -8.29 -10.90
N LEU A 17 -3.71 -9.50 -11.28
CA LEU A 17 -3.95 -10.04 -12.60
C LEU A 17 -4.52 -11.44 -12.47
N ALA A 18 -5.65 -11.68 -13.10
CA ALA A 18 -6.36 -12.96 -13.05
C ALA A 18 -5.59 -14.10 -13.72
N ASP A 19 -4.85 -13.80 -14.81
CA ASP A 19 -4.12 -14.78 -15.58
C ASP A 19 -2.82 -15.19 -14.89
N ALA A 20 -2.67 -16.48 -14.60
CA ALA A 20 -1.45 -17.03 -13.99
C ALA A 20 -0.20 -16.81 -14.85
N ALA A 21 -0.34 -16.69 -16.17
CA ALA A 21 0.78 -16.41 -17.08
C ALA A 21 1.35 -15.01 -16.90
N THR A 22 0.54 -14.06 -16.44
CA THR A 22 0.92 -12.67 -16.19
C THR A 22 1.45 -12.42 -14.77
N ARG A 23 1.38 -13.42 -13.88
CA ARG A 23 1.92 -13.37 -12.51
C ARG A 23 3.44 -13.59 -12.46
N LYS A 24 4.16 -13.12 -13.47
CA LYS A 24 5.62 -13.23 -13.58
C LYS A 24 6.27 -11.85 -13.56
N GLY A 25 7.55 -11.82 -13.28
CA GLY A 25 8.31 -10.58 -13.24
C GLY A 25 7.73 -9.59 -12.21
N ILE A 26 7.53 -8.34 -12.61
CA ILE A 26 7.04 -7.25 -11.78
C ILE A 26 5.63 -7.46 -11.19
N PHE A 27 4.87 -8.40 -11.72
CA PHE A 27 3.51 -8.72 -11.24
C PHE A 27 3.45 -9.93 -10.31
N GLN A 28 4.61 -10.46 -9.93
CA GLN A 28 4.66 -11.61 -9.01
C GLN A 28 4.22 -11.17 -7.61
N PRO A 29 3.14 -11.76 -7.04
CA PRO A 29 2.62 -11.37 -5.73
C PRO A 29 3.66 -11.44 -4.62
N LEU A 30 4.54 -12.45 -4.65
CA LEU A 30 5.60 -12.62 -3.65
C LEU A 30 6.46 -11.36 -3.47
N TYR A 31 6.89 -10.73 -4.56
CA TYR A 31 7.72 -9.53 -4.47
C TYR A 31 6.95 -8.34 -3.87
N ALA A 32 5.66 -8.22 -4.17
CA ALA A 32 4.81 -7.20 -3.57
C ALA A 32 4.64 -7.40 -2.05
N VAL A 33 4.46 -8.66 -1.61
CA VAL A 33 4.35 -9.01 -0.18
C VAL A 33 5.66 -8.73 0.56
N GLU A 34 6.80 -9.18 0.03
CA GLU A 34 8.10 -8.93 0.63
C GLU A 34 8.40 -7.43 0.74
N ASN A 35 8.07 -6.67 -0.30
CA ASN A 35 8.24 -5.21 -0.33
C ASN A 35 7.34 -4.53 0.72
N LYS A 36 6.06 -4.93 0.80
CA LYS A 36 5.10 -4.45 1.81
C LYS A 36 5.61 -4.73 3.22
N ASP A 37 6.02 -5.95 3.51
CA ASP A 37 6.47 -6.34 4.85
C ASP A 37 7.67 -5.51 5.30
N HIS A 38 8.65 -5.33 4.41
CA HIS A 38 9.82 -4.50 4.67
C HIS A 38 9.43 -3.04 4.94
N ILE A 39 8.58 -2.46 4.10
CA ILE A 39 8.19 -1.05 4.18
C ILE A 39 7.35 -0.77 5.43
N VAL A 40 6.31 -1.57 5.69
CA VAL A 40 5.42 -1.39 6.84
C VAL A 40 6.20 -1.51 8.14
N LYS A 41 7.07 -2.51 8.24
CA LYS A 41 7.96 -2.68 9.39
C LYS A 41 8.85 -1.45 9.56
N TYR A 42 9.53 -1.01 8.51
CA TYR A 42 10.42 0.15 8.55
C TYR A 42 9.70 1.42 8.99
N ILE A 43 8.50 1.68 8.46
CA ILE A 43 7.71 2.85 8.83
C ILE A 43 7.34 2.80 10.31
N LYS A 44 6.81 1.68 10.79
CA LYS A 44 6.38 1.55 12.18
C LYS A 44 7.56 1.63 13.16
N GLU A 45 8.70 1.04 12.84
CA GLU A 45 9.87 1.05 13.72
C GLU A 45 10.57 2.42 13.79
N ASN A 46 10.50 3.23 12.74
CA ASN A 46 11.25 4.48 12.65
C ASN A 46 10.42 5.76 12.81
N PHE A 47 9.10 5.69 12.61
CA PHE A 47 8.24 6.88 12.59
C PHE A 47 7.06 6.82 13.57
N ALA A 48 6.76 5.66 14.16
CA ALA A 48 5.80 5.62 15.26
C ALA A 48 6.44 6.16 16.54
N ASP A 49 5.75 7.04 17.22
CA ASP A 49 6.20 7.65 18.45
C ASP A 49 5.01 7.97 19.39
N GLU A 50 5.23 8.82 20.40
CA GLU A 50 4.18 9.22 21.33
C GLU A 50 3.06 10.05 20.65
N ASN A 51 3.36 10.70 19.52
CA ASN A 51 2.45 11.61 18.80
C ASN A 51 1.94 11.02 17.49
N THR A 52 2.51 9.92 16.99
CA THR A 52 2.19 9.34 15.69
C THR A 52 2.00 7.84 15.79
N GLU A 53 0.88 7.35 15.28
CA GLU A 53 0.60 5.92 15.18
C GLU A 53 0.16 5.54 13.77
N PHE A 54 0.34 4.27 13.42
CA PHE A 54 0.01 3.71 12.11
C PHE A 54 -0.92 2.51 12.26
N CYS A 55 -1.94 2.44 11.41
CA CYS A 55 -2.68 1.21 11.16
C CYS A 55 -2.42 0.75 9.72
N ASP A 56 -2.58 -0.55 9.47
CA ASP A 56 -2.29 -1.18 8.19
C ASP A 56 -3.38 -2.14 7.74
N LEU A 57 -3.17 -2.85 6.63
CA LEU A 57 -4.12 -3.75 6.01
C LEU A 57 -3.84 -5.24 6.25
N GLU A 58 -3.06 -5.61 7.26
CA GLU A 58 -2.75 -7.03 7.56
C GLU A 58 -4.01 -7.91 7.76
N TRP A 59 -5.11 -7.31 8.17
CA TRP A 59 -6.40 -7.98 8.38
C TRP A 59 -7.17 -8.24 7.07
N LEU A 60 -6.82 -7.58 5.96
CA LEU A 60 -7.64 -7.54 4.73
C LEU A 60 -7.71 -8.90 4.02
N ASN A 61 -6.55 -9.52 3.88
CA ASN A 61 -6.36 -10.81 3.24
C ASN A 61 -4.99 -11.41 3.63
N ASP A 62 -4.67 -12.58 3.14
CA ASP A 62 -3.42 -13.29 3.47
C ASP A 62 -2.15 -12.51 3.08
N GLU A 63 -2.25 -11.55 2.18
CA GLU A 63 -1.13 -10.73 1.74
C GLU A 63 -1.02 -9.39 2.49
N GLY A 64 -2.12 -8.91 3.11
CA GLY A 64 -2.19 -7.57 3.67
C GLY A 64 -2.09 -6.47 2.62
N LEU A 65 -2.55 -6.73 1.39
CA LEU A 65 -2.45 -5.85 0.24
C LEU A 65 -3.81 -5.61 -0.41
N LEU A 66 -4.14 -4.36 -0.69
CA LEU A 66 -5.30 -4.02 -1.51
C LEU A 66 -4.97 -4.32 -2.98
N HIS A 67 -5.73 -5.22 -3.60
CA HIS A 67 -5.58 -5.56 -5.02
C HIS A 67 -6.90 -5.79 -5.75
N GLU A 68 -8.00 -6.01 -5.01
CA GLU A 68 -9.33 -6.15 -5.56
C GLU A 68 -10.13 -4.86 -5.41
N ASN A 69 -10.82 -4.44 -6.47
CA ASN A 69 -11.69 -3.26 -6.39
C ASN A 69 -12.85 -3.46 -5.42
N ASP A 70 -13.30 -4.69 -5.22
CA ASP A 70 -14.38 -5.04 -4.31
C ASP A 70 -14.01 -4.89 -2.82
N ASP A 71 -12.72 -4.84 -2.51
CA ASP A 71 -12.22 -4.61 -1.15
C ASP A 71 -12.15 -3.13 -0.74
N VAL A 72 -12.33 -2.21 -1.68
CA VAL A 72 -12.19 -0.76 -1.44
C VAL A 72 -13.12 -0.28 -0.33
N GLU A 73 -14.39 -0.67 -0.35
CA GLU A 73 -15.35 -0.25 0.65
C GLU A 73 -15.00 -0.76 2.04
N ARG A 74 -14.50 -1.99 2.15
CA ARG A 74 -14.03 -2.58 3.41
C ARG A 74 -12.84 -1.83 3.98
N VAL A 75 -11.89 -1.46 3.13
CA VAL A 75 -10.72 -0.65 3.51
C VAL A 75 -11.15 0.72 3.98
N VAL A 76 -12.04 1.40 3.25
CA VAL A 76 -12.57 2.71 3.63
C VAL A 76 -13.31 2.65 4.97
N GLU A 77 -14.16 1.66 5.18
CA GLU A 77 -14.87 1.46 6.45
C GLU A 77 -13.89 1.25 7.62
N TYR A 78 -12.90 0.41 7.43
CA TYR A 78 -11.84 0.19 8.43
C TYR A 78 -11.11 1.47 8.79
N LEU A 79 -10.61 2.22 7.79
CA LEU A 79 -9.88 3.47 8.03
C LEU A 79 -10.73 4.53 8.74
N LYS A 80 -12.04 4.60 8.43
CA LYS A 80 -12.98 5.46 9.15
C LYS A 80 -13.19 5.04 10.59
N ASN A 81 -13.33 3.74 10.86
CA ASN A 81 -13.46 3.19 12.20
C ASN A 81 -12.19 3.41 13.03
N GLU A 82 -11.04 3.31 12.41
CA GLU A 82 -9.74 3.64 13.01
C GLU A 82 -9.54 5.15 13.21
N ARG A 83 -10.37 5.99 12.61
CA ARG A 83 -10.31 7.46 12.69
C ARG A 83 -8.96 8.02 12.25
N VAL A 84 -8.46 7.54 11.12
CA VAL A 84 -7.19 8.04 10.58
C VAL A 84 -7.31 9.51 10.16
N ASP A 85 -6.24 10.26 10.38
CA ASP A 85 -6.14 11.70 10.03
C ASP A 85 -5.56 11.90 8.62
N ALA A 86 -4.81 10.92 8.12
CA ALA A 86 -4.19 10.95 6.80
C ALA A 86 -3.99 9.52 6.27
N ILE A 87 -3.72 9.42 4.97
CA ILE A 87 -3.44 8.15 4.29
C ILE A 87 -2.03 8.21 3.71
N PHE A 88 -1.26 7.16 3.95
CA PHE A 88 -0.04 6.88 3.24
C PHE A 88 -0.30 5.70 2.29
N LEU A 89 -0.49 6.00 1.02
CA LEU A 89 -0.76 5.05 -0.04
C LEU A 89 0.54 4.59 -0.67
N ILE A 90 0.80 3.28 -0.63
CA ILE A 90 2.09 2.69 -0.95
C ILE A 90 1.91 1.63 -2.04
N ASN A 91 2.48 1.89 -3.21
CA ASN A 91 2.56 0.88 -4.25
C ASN A 91 3.63 -0.16 -3.89
N CYS A 92 3.21 -1.42 -3.72
CA CYS A 92 4.13 -2.50 -3.39
C CYS A 92 4.60 -3.29 -4.63
N ASN A 93 3.97 -3.03 -5.77
CA ASN A 93 4.45 -3.31 -7.12
C ASN A 93 3.91 -2.23 -8.07
N PHE A 94 3.55 -2.58 -9.30
CA PHE A 94 3.02 -1.64 -10.31
C PHE A 94 1.75 -0.89 -9.86
N GLY A 95 0.96 -1.48 -8.95
CA GLY A 95 -0.21 -0.83 -8.35
C GLY A 95 -1.53 -1.09 -9.07
N ASN A 96 -2.62 -0.78 -8.35
CA ASN A 96 -4.00 -0.78 -8.85
C ASN A 96 -4.57 0.65 -8.72
N GLU A 97 -4.44 1.42 -9.78
CA GLU A 97 -4.82 2.83 -9.83
C GLU A 97 -6.30 3.08 -9.54
N ASP A 98 -7.20 2.16 -9.92
CA ASP A 98 -8.63 2.32 -9.64
C ASP A 98 -8.92 2.15 -8.13
N ALA A 99 -8.42 1.09 -7.52
CA ALA A 99 -8.61 0.85 -6.09
C ALA A 99 -7.99 1.97 -5.25
N ALA A 100 -6.75 2.37 -5.56
CA ALA A 100 -6.03 3.43 -4.88
C ALA A 100 -6.76 4.79 -4.97
N GLY A 101 -7.15 5.19 -6.17
CA GLY A 101 -7.88 6.43 -6.41
C GLY A 101 -9.25 6.45 -5.73
N ARG A 102 -9.97 5.31 -5.70
CA ARG A 102 -11.26 5.20 -4.99
C ARG A 102 -11.11 5.33 -3.48
N VAL A 103 -10.11 4.68 -2.86
CA VAL A 103 -9.83 4.86 -1.42
C VAL A 103 -9.56 6.33 -1.11
N ALA A 104 -8.64 6.95 -1.83
CA ALA A 104 -8.29 8.36 -1.64
C ALA A 104 -9.53 9.28 -1.75
N ARG A 105 -10.34 9.09 -2.79
CA ARG A 105 -11.56 9.87 -3.03
C ARG A 105 -12.61 9.67 -1.94
N LEU A 106 -12.86 8.43 -1.51
CA LEU A 106 -13.91 8.11 -0.53
C LEU A 106 -13.54 8.53 0.89
N MET A 107 -12.25 8.58 1.19
CA MET A 107 -11.76 9.08 2.48
C MET A 107 -11.75 10.61 2.55
N GLY A 108 -11.39 11.31 1.48
CA GLY A 108 -11.33 12.77 1.44
C GLY A 108 -10.31 13.37 2.42
N LEU A 109 -9.28 12.62 2.80
CA LEU A 109 -8.22 13.01 3.72
C LEU A 109 -6.94 13.37 2.95
N PRO A 110 -5.95 14.02 3.59
CA PRO A 110 -4.63 14.17 3.02
C PRO A 110 -4.02 12.81 2.65
N VAL A 111 -3.44 12.72 1.45
CA VAL A 111 -2.84 11.49 0.93
C VAL A 111 -1.39 11.76 0.56
N LEU A 112 -0.48 10.96 1.11
CA LEU A 112 0.86 10.79 0.59
C LEU A 112 0.88 9.55 -0.29
N LEU A 113 1.29 9.69 -1.53
CA LEU A 113 1.44 8.59 -2.48
C LEU A 113 2.92 8.30 -2.70
N TRP A 114 3.30 7.03 -2.57
CA TRP A 114 4.68 6.60 -2.72
C TRP A 114 4.81 5.32 -3.53
N GLY A 115 5.65 5.37 -4.57
CA GLY A 115 6.13 4.21 -5.31
C GLY A 115 7.63 4.00 -5.03
N PRO A 116 8.01 3.10 -4.11
CA PRO A 116 9.42 2.88 -3.78
C PRO A 116 10.22 2.41 -4.99
N ARG A 117 11.48 2.83 -5.03
CA ARG A 117 12.40 2.41 -6.08
C ARG A 117 12.88 0.99 -5.83
N ASP A 118 12.91 0.15 -6.87
CA ASP A 118 13.63 -1.12 -6.82
C ASP A 118 15.13 -0.87 -6.63
N ASN A 119 15.72 -1.58 -5.66
CA ASN A 119 17.15 -1.46 -5.36
C ASN A 119 18.03 -2.29 -6.29
N SER A 120 17.46 -3.28 -6.97
CA SER A 120 18.17 -4.20 -7.85
C SER A 120 17.26 -4.72 -8.97
N PHE A 121 17.85 -5.50 -9.85
CA PHE A 121 17.15 -6.16 -10.94
C PHE A 121 17.31 -7.68 -10.80
N THR A 122 16.37 -8.42 -11.40
CA THR A 122 16.54 -9.86 -11.61
C THR A 122 17.77 -10.12 -12.49
N PRO A 123 18.30 -11.37 -12.52
CA PRO A 123 19.39 -11.74 -13.42
C PRO A 123 19.10 -11.42 -14.91
N ASP A 124 17.83 -11.44 -15.29
CA ASP A 124 17.38 -11.11 -16.65
C ASP A 124 17.17 -9.60 -16.90
N GLY A 125 17.55 -8.76 -15.92
CA GLY A 125 17.46 -7.30 -16.03
C GLY A 125 16.05 -6.74 -15.85
N ILE A 126 15.13 -7.50 -15.26
CA ILE A 126 13.76 -7.07 -14.99
C ILE A 126 13.69 -6.47 -13.58
N ARG A 127 12.92 -5.42 -13.38
CA ARG A 127 12.64 -4.87 -12.06
C ARG A 127 11.75 -5.83 -11.26
N PHE A 128 11.96 -5.89 -9.93
CA PHE A 128 11.17 -6.77 -9.07
C PHE A 128 9.73 -6.29 -8.91
N THR A 129 9.51 -4.99 -8.74
CA THR A 129 8.20 -4.43 -8.40
C THR A 129 7.73 -3.34 -9.34
N ASP A 130 8.64 -2.53 -9.88
CA ASP A 130 8.37 -1.37 -10.75
C ASP A 130 7.32 -0.39 -10.18
N CYS A 131 7.33 -0.20 -8.87
CA CYS A 131 6.38 0.65 -8.15
C CYS A 131 6.36 2.09 -8.66
N GLN A 132 7.49 2.61 -9.11
CA GLN A 132 7.58 3.98 -9.64
C GLN A 132 6.81 4.15 -10.95
N CYS A 133 6.74 3.12 -11.78
CA CYS A 133 5.95 3.17 -13.00
C CYS A 133 4.45 3.25 -12.66
N GLY A 134 3.99 2.45 -11.70
CA GLY A 134 2.61 2.48 -11.24
C GLY A 134 2.22 3.80 -10.57
N LEU A 135 3.16 4.45 -9.89
CA LEU A 135 2.96 5.76 -9.27
C LEU A 135 2.43 6.81 -10.25
N PHE A 136 2.84 6.77 -11.52
CA PHE A 136 2.39 7.72 -12.53
C PHE A 136 1.01 7.41 -13.11
N ALA A 137 0.42 6.27 -12.75
CA ALA A 137 -0.91 5.85 -13.21
C ALA A 137 -2.02 6.25 -12.22
N ILE A 138 -1.68 6.53 -10.96
CA ILE A 138 -2.57 6.95 -9.87
C ILE A 138 -2.65 8.47 -9.83
#